data_5d87ec76fab300313660de114c8c0e89
#
_entry.id   5d87ec76fab300313660de114c8c0e89
#
_cell.length_a   1.000
_cell.length_b   1.000
_cell.length_c   1.000
_cell.angle_alpha   90.00
_cell.angle_beta   90.00
_cell.angle_gamma   90.00
#
_symmetry.space_group_name_H-M   'P 1'
#
loop_
_entity.id
_entity.type
_entity.pdbx_description
1 polymer ?
#
loop_
_entity_poly.entity_id
_entity_poly.type
_entity_poly.pdbx_seq_one_letter_code
_entity_poly.pdbx_strand_id
1 'polypeptide(L)' 'MKAQTMKRVGTTLIAVGLAGAYYTIATMNNRGGVMALDFAQEAIWCVVMSVGAHLRGRGEIGGE' A
#
# COMPACT_ATOMS: atom_id res chain seq x y z
N MET A 1 20.79 2.38 1.55
CA MET A 1 19.70 2.76 2.47
C MET A 1 19.83 1.93 3.75
N LYS A 2 19.74 2.56 4.90
CA LYS A 2 19.82 1.85 6.16
C LYS A 2 18.57 0.99 6.38
N ALA A 3 18.73 -0.15 7.07
CA ALA A 3 17.63 -1.06 7.34
C ALA A 3 16.46 -0.38 8.05
N GLN A 4 16.78 0.49 9.02
CA GLN A 4 15.75 1.24 9.74
C GLN A 4 14.95 2.15 8.82
N THR A 5 15.62 2.82 7.87
CA THR A 5 14.95 3.67 6.89
C THR A 5 14.05 2.83 5.99
N MET A 6 14.51 1.65 5.57
CA MET A 6 13.71 0.74 4.75
C MET A 6 12.46 0.29 5.49
N LYS A 7 12.56 -0.02 6.78
CA LYS A 7 11.40 -0.38 7.58
C LYS A 7 10.40 0.75 7.68
N ARG A 8 10.87 1.97 7.89
CA ARG A 8 10.00 3.16 7.99
C ARG A 8 9.31 3.44 6.66
N VAL A 9 10.06 3.43 5.58
CA VAL A 9 9.51 3.65 4.24
C VAL A 9 8.49 2.56 3.91
N GLY A 10 8.83 1.30 4.19
CA GLY A 10 7.92 0.17 3.95
C GLY A 10 6.63 0.32 4.74
N THR A 11 6.73 0.64 6.03
CA THR A 11 5.55 0.84 6.88
C THR A 11 4.69 1.99 6.37
N THR A 12 5.33 3.10 5.96
CA THR A 12 4.62 4.27 5.42
C THR A 12 3.88 3.89 4.13
N LEU A 13 4.53 3.15 3.23
CA LEU A 13 3.91 2.70 1.99
C LEU A 13 2.73 1.78 2.25
N ILE A 14 2.85 0.87 3.21
CA ILE A 14 1.74 -0.01 3.60
C ILE A 14 0.57 0.82 4.13
N ALA A 15 0.84 1.78 5.00
CA ALA A 15 -0.19 2.64 5.57
C ALA A 15 -0.89 3.47 4.49
N VAL A 16 -0.11 4.07 3.58
CA VAL A 16 -0.65 4.86 2.47
C VAL A 16 -1.50 3.98 1.53
N GLY A 17 -0.98 2.81 1.18
CA GLY A 17 -1.70 1.88 0.32
C GLY A 17 -3.00 1.42 0.94
N LEU A 18 -2.97 1.10 2.23
CA LEU A 18 -4.17 0.67 2.96
C LEU A 18 -5.21 1.80 3.03
N ALA A 19 -4.77 3.02 3.34
CA ALA A 19 -5.66 4.18 3.39
C ALA A 19 -6.27 4.47 2.01
N GLY A 20 -5.45 4.38 0.96
CA GLY A 20 -5.93 4.59 -0.41
C GLY A 20 -6.93 3.54 -0.84
N ALA A 21 -6.66 2.27 -0.54
CA ALA A 21 -7.57 1.17 -0.86
C ALA A 21 -8.91 1.37 -0.12
N TYR A 22 -8.85 1.72 1.15
CA TYR A 22 -10.05 1.99 1.94
C TYR A 22 -10.85 3.15 1.35
N TYR A 23 -10.17 4.23 0.97
CA TYR A 23 -10.82 5.39 0.36
C TYR A 23 -11.53 5.00 -0.94
N THR A 24 -10.88 4.19 -1.78
CA THR A 24 -11.46 3.73 -3.04
C THR A 24 -12.72 2.90 -2.78
N ILE A 25 -12.66 1.99 -1.82
CA ILE A 25 -13.82 1.15 -1.46
C ILE A 25 -14.97 2.02 -0.94
N ALA A 26 -14.68 3.00 -0.10
CA ALA A 26 -15.70 3.91 0.42
C ALA A 26 -16.37 4.70 -0.71
N THR A 27 -15.57 5.16 -1.69
CA THR A 27 -16.07 5.89 -2.84
C THR A 27 -16.97 5.01 -3.71
N MET A 28 -16.58 3.74 -3.94
CA MET A 28 -17.40 2.78 -4.68
C MET A 28 -18.75 2.58 -3.99
N ASN A 29 -18.72 2.40 -2.68
CA ASN A 29 -19.94 2.19 -1.89
C ASN A 29 -20.87 3.39 -1.99
N ASN A 30 -20.34 4.61 -1.92
CA ASN A 30 -21.13 5.83 -2.04
C ASN A 30 -21.75 6.01 -3.42
N ARG A 31 -21.05 5.56 -4.49
CA ARG A 31 -21.58 5.61 -5.84
C ARG A 31 -22.60 4.54 -6.14
N GLY A 32 -22.64 3.48 -5.34
CA GLY A 32 -23.55 2.37 -5.54
C GLY A 32 -23.15 1.45 -6.69
N GLY A 33 -21.88 1.44 -7.09
CA GLY A 33 -21.44 0.56 -8.17
C GLY A 33 -19.92 0.54 -8.34
N VAL A 34 -19.44 -0.45 -9.09
CA VAL A 34 -18.02 -0.66 -9.38
C VAL A 34 -17.75 -0.27 -10.83
N MET A 35 -16.73 0.52 -11.06
CA MET A 35 -16.26 0.91 -12.38
C MET A 35 -14.90 0.29 -12.66
N ALA A 36 -14.54 0.16 -13.95
CA ALA A 36 -13.23 -0.35 -14.34
C ALA A 36 -12.09 0.46 -13.71
N LEU A 37 -12.29 1.78 -13.56
CA LEU A 37 -11.31 2.66 -12.93
C LEU A 37 -11.05 2.27 -11.47
N ASP A 38 -12.05 1.77 -10.77
CA ASP A 38 -11.92 1.35 -9.38
C ASP A 38 -10.99 0.13 -9.26
N PHE A 39 -11.08 -0.81 -10.19
CA PHE A 39 -10.17 -1.95 -10.23
C PHE A 39 -8.73 -1.49 -10.48
N ALA A 40 -8.54 -0.52 -11.39
CA ALA A 40 -7.22 0.04 -11.66
C ALA A 40 -6.64 0.70 -10.41
N GLN A 41 -7.44 1.48 -9.69
CA GLN A 41 -7.00 2.13 -8.45
C GLN A 41 -6.64 1.11 -7.38
N GLU A 42 -7.46 0.09 -7.20
CA GLU A 42 -7.17 -0.98 -6.23
C GLU A 42 -5.87 -1.71 -6.58
N ALA A 43 -5.64 -1.97 -7.87
CA ALA A 43 -4.41 -2.61 -8.31
C ALA A 43 -3.18 -1.75 -7.97
N ILE A 44 -3.27 -0.43 -8.15
CA ILE A 44 -2.21 0.51 -7.79
C ILE A 44 -1.92 0.44 -6.29
N TRP A 45 -2.95 0.48 -5.45
CA TRP A 45 -2.79 0.42 -3.99
C TRP A 45 -2.20 -0.92 -3.55
N CYS A 46 -2.60 -2.02 -4.20
CA CYS A 46 -2.02 -3.33 -3.92
C CYS A 46 -0.53 -3.37 -4.25
N VAL A 47 -0.13 -2.77 -5.37
CA VAL A 47 1.29 -2.68 -5.74
C VAL A 47 2.06 -1.85 -4.70
N VAL A 48 1.52 -0.71 -4.28
CA VAL A 48 2.13 0.14 -3.27
C VAL A 48 2.34 -0.63 -1.96
N MET A 49 1.31 -1.35 -1.51
CA MET A 49 1.41 -2.16 -0.30
C MET A 49 2.43 -3.29 -0.44
N SER A 50 2.47 -3.94 -1.60
CA SER A 50 3.42 -5.02 -1.86
C SER A 50 4.86 -4.52 -1.82
N VAL A 51 5.13 -3.37 -2.43
CA VAL A 51 6.46 -2.74 -2.39
C VAL A 51 6.82 -2.39 -0.95
N GLY A 52 5.87 -1.82 -0.20
CA GLY A 52 6.08 -1.47 1.20
C GLY A 52 6.41 -2.68 2.05
N ALA A 53 5.66 -3.77 1.88
CA ALA A 53 5.89 -5.01 2.61
C ALA A 53 7.26 -5.62 2.27
N HIS A 54 7.64 -5.56 0.99
CA HIS A 54 8.94 -6.06 0.54
C HIS A 54 10.08 -5.28 1.18
N LEU A 55 10.01 -3.95 1.17
CA LEU A 55 11.04 -3.10 1.77
C LEU A 55 11.13 -3.32 3.28
N ARG A 56 9.99 -3.42 3.94
CA ARG A 56 9.97 -3.68 5.37
C ARG A 56 10.62 -5.01 5.71
N GLY A 57 10.27 -6.08 4.96
CA GLY A 57 10.85 -7.40 5.16
C GLY A 57 12.36 -7.38 4.94
N ARG A 58 12.84 -6.69 3.93
CA ARG A 58 14.29 -6.58 3.69
C ARG A 58 14.98 -5.83 4.80
N GLY A 59 14.35 -4.79 5.34
CA GLY A 59 14.89 -4.06 6.47
C GLY A 59 15.02 -4.91 7.71
N GLU A 60 14.05 -5.78 7.98
CA GLU A 60 14.09 -6.71 9.11
C GLU A 60 15.16 -7.76 8.92
N ILE A 61 15.28 -8.33 7.72
CA ILE A 61 16.29 -9.33 7.40
C ILE A 61 17.70 -8.73 7.42
N GLY A 62 17.82 -7.47 7.03
CA GLY A 62 19.08 -6.75 7.02
C GLY A 62 19.76 -6.62 8.36
N GLY A 63 19.05 -6.79 9.45
CA GLY A 63 19.63 -7.02 10.77
C GLY A 63 20.38 -5.85 11.39
N GLU A 64 20.02 -4.67 11.10
CA GLU A 64 20.63 -3.52 11.79
C GLU A 64 19.90 -3.17 13.06
#